data_145fb8ee7809d74285fd0e28904633f8
#
_entry.id   145fb8ee7809d74285fd0e28904633f8
#
_cell.length_a   1.000
_cell.length_b   1.000
_cell.length_c   1.000
_cell.angle_alpha   90.00
_cell.angle_beta   90.00
_cell.angle_gamma   90.00
#
_symmetry.space_group_name_H-M   'P 1'
#
loop_
_entity.id
_entity.type
_entity.pdbx_description
1 polymer ?
#
loop_
_entity_poly.entity_id
_entity_poly.type
_entity_poly.pdbx_seq_one_letter_code
_entity_poly.pdbx_strand_id
1 'polypeptide(L)'
;MYKLIIEDDEGKTTVVPLIRDEITIGRKEGNTIRLTERNVSRRHAKLVKSNGSVFIEDLTSYNGIKVNGDRIAGRAPVNEGDRVQIGD
;
A
#
# COMPACT_ATOMS: atom_id res chain seq x y z
N MET A 1 -4.09 14.19 -10.83
CA MET A 1 -3.13 13.12 -10.50
C MET A 1 -3.61 12.37 -9.27
N TYR A 2 -3.59 11.06 -9.33
CA TYR A 2 -4.02 10.22 -8.21
C TYR A 2 -2.90 10.12 -7.18
N LYS A 3 -3.22 10.38 -5.93
CA LYS A 3 -2.26 10.31 -4.82
C LYS A 3 -2.81 9.43 -3.71
N LEU A 4 -1.95 8.60 -3.14
CA LEU A 4 -2.30 7.81 -1.98
C LEU A 4 -1.46 8.22 -0.78
N ILE A 5 -2.04 8.07 0.39
CA ILE A 5 -1.35 8.31 1.65
C ILE A 5 -1.04 6.95 2.27
N ILE A 6 0.24 6.64 2.41
CA ILE A 6 0.69 5.41 3.05
C ILE A 6 1.16 5.75 4.46
N GLU A 7 0.61 5.06 5.44
CA GLU A 7 0.91 5.30 6.84
C GLU A 7 1.63 4.10 7.42
N ASP A 8 2.73 4.34 8.14
CA ASP A 8 3.47 3.28 8.83
C ASP A 8 2.90 3.05 10.24
N ASP A 9 3.50 2.12 10.98
CA ASP A 9 3.03 1.74 12.32
C ASP A 9 3.25 2.84 13.37
N GLU A 10 4.05 3.85 13.06
CA GLU A 10 4.29 4.98 13.96
C GLU A 10 3.44 6.20 13.60
N GLY A 11 2.53 6.04 12.63
CA GLY A 11 1.69 7.14 12.16
C GLY A 11 2.37 8.08 11.18
N LYS A 12 3.58 7.75 10.76
CA LYS A 12 4.30 8.54 9.78
C LYS A 12 3.72 8.29 8.39
N THR A 13 3.51 9.36 7.64
CA THR A 13 2.85 9.26 6.35
C THR A 13 3.80 9.55 5.18
N THR A 14 3.55 8.86 4.08
CA THR A 14 4.23 9.09 2.82
C THR A 14 3.16 9.29 1.75
N VAL A 15 3.26 10.37 1.00
CA VAL A 15 2.34 10.64 -0.10
C VAL A 15 2.94 10.06 -1.38
N VAL A 16 2.19 9.18 -2.04
CA VAL A 16 2.66 8.49 -3.22
C VAL A 16 1.83 8.92 -4.43
N PRO A 17 2.44 9.65 -5.38
CA PRO A 17 1.76 9.92 -6.64
C PRO A 17 1.77 8.67 -7.51
N LEU A 18 0.61 8.31 -8.07
CA LEU A 18 0.48 7.13 -8.91
C LEU A 18 0.78 7.49 -10.36
N ILE A 19 2.06 7.50 -10.70
CA ILE A 19 2.52 7.79 -12.07
C ILE A 19 2.75 6.53 -12.89
N ARG A 20 2.60 5.36 -12.27
CA ARG A 20 2.74 4.05 -12.93
C ARG A 20 1.48 3.24 -12.72
N ASP A 21 1.24 2.29 -13.61
CA ASP A 21 0.08 1.41 -13.51
C ASP A 21 0.22 0.38 -12.39
N GLU A 22 1.44 0.13 -11.94
CA GLU A 22 1.71 -0.84 -10.89
C GLU A 22 2.85 -0.35 -9.99
N ILE A 23 2.61 -0.39 -8.68
CA ILE A 23 3.58 0.03 -7.66
C ILE A 23 3.63 -1.05 -6.58
N THR A 24 4.83 -1.56 -6.31
CA THR A 24 5.03 -2.55 -5.25
C THR A 24 5.51 -1.89 -3.97
N ILE A 25 5.06 -2.43 -2.84
CA ILE A 25 5.38 -1.91 -1.51
C ILE A 25 5.86 -3.06 -0.64
N GLY A 26 6.98 -2.87 0.02
CA GLY A 26 7.50 -3.91 0.90
C GLY A 26 8.85 -3.56 1.48
N ARG A 27 9.33 -4.45 2.36
CA ARG A 27 10.58 -4.26 3.08
C ARG A 27 11.82 -4.60 2.23
N LYS A 28 11.65 -5.50 1.27
CA LYS A 28 12.77 -5.94 0.44
C LYS A 28 13.20 -4.84 -0.53
N GLU A 29 14.49 -4.74 -0.73
CA GLU A 29 15.05 -3.88 -1.77
C GLU A 29 14.53 -4.32 -3.14
N GLY A 30 14.22 -3.35 -4.00
CA GLY A 30 13.63 -3.61 -5.31
C GLY A 30 12.14 -3.32 -5.38
N ASN A 31 11.46 -3.15 -4.24
CA ASN A 31 10.10 -2.62 -4.26
C ASN A 31 10.09 -1.17 -4.71
N THR A 32 9.04 -0.76 -5.40
CA THR A 32 8.88 0.63 -5.82
C THR A 32 8.91 1.56 -4.60
N ILE A 33 8.23 1.14 -3.53
CA ILE A 33 8.26 1.83 -2.25
C ILE A 33 8.80 0.85 -1.22
N ARG A 34 9.93 1.20 -0.63
CA ARG A 34 10.53 0.36 0.39
C ARG A 34 10.22 0.90 1.78
N LEU A 35 9.57 0.08 2.58
CA LEU A 35 9.28 0.39 3.98
C LEU A 35 10.09 -0.57 4.85
N THR A 36 10.96 -0.04 5.71
CA THR A 36 11.95 -0.84 6.42
C THR A 36 11.52 -1.33 7.79
N GLU A 37 10.30 -1.07 8.20
CA GLU A 37 9.77 -1.50 9.50
C GLU A 37 9.63 -3.03 9.56
N ARG A 38 9.83 -3.58 10.74
CA ARG A 38 9.79 -5.04 10.95
C ARG A 38 8.45 -5.67 10.63
N ASN A 39 7.37 -4.93 10.83
CA ASN A 39 6.02 -5.42 10.60
C ASN A 39 5.60 -5.38 9.13
N VAL A 40 6.49 -4.91 8.26
CA VAL A 40 6.26 -4.91 6.81
C VAL A 40 6.90 -6.16 6.21
N SER A 41 6.13 -6.92 5.48
CA SER A 41 6.64 -8.10 4.78
C SER A 41 7.55 -7.69 3.62
N ARG A 42 8.43 -8.58 3.20
CA ARG A 42 9.37 -8.31 2.11
C ARG A 42 8.66 -7.82 0.85
N ARG A 43 7.58 -8.50 0.50
CA ARG A 43 6.65 -8.09 -0.55
C ARG A 43 5.28 -8.02 0.12
N HIS A 44 4.84 -6.82 0.45
CA HIS A 44 3.66 -6.65 1.28
C HIS A 44 2.42 -6.37 0.46
N ALA A 45 2.51 -5.43 -0.46
CA ALA A 45 1.36 -4.93 -1.18
C ALA A 45 1.72 -4.51 -2.59
N LYS A 46 0.69 -4.40 -3.42
CA LYS A 46 0.81 -3.89 -4.77
C LYS A 46 -0.38 -2.96 -5.05
N LEU A 47 -0.08 -1.78 -5.58
CA LEU A 47 -1.08 -0.87 -6.10
C LEU A 47 -1.20 -1.08 -7.60
N VAL A 48 -2.41 -1.26 -8.08
CA VAL A 48 -2.68 -1.49 -9.49
C VAL A 48 -3.70 -0.46 -9.98
N LYS A 49 -3.34 0.25 -11.04
CA LYS A 49 -4.24 1.18 -11.71
C LYS A 49 -4.77 0.50 -12.96
N SER A 50 -6.07 0.40 -13.07
CA SER A 50 -6.72 -0.26 -14.20
C SER A 50 -8.01 0.48 -14.56
N ASN A 51 -8.12 0.91 -15.82
CA ASN A 51 -9.31 1.58 -16.34
C ASN A 51 -9.77 2.77 -15.47
N GLY A 52 -8.82 3.56 -15.00
CA GLY A 52 -9.14 4.72 -14.16
C GLY A 52 -9.44 4.41 -12.70
N SER A 53 -9.45 3.14 -12.32
CA SER A 53 -9.64 2.71 -10.94
C SER A 53 -8.31 2.22 -10.35
N VAL A 54 -8.14 2.38 -9.04
CA VAL A 54 -6.94 1.93 -8.35
C VAL A 54 -7.33 0.92 -7.29
N PHE A 55 -6.56 -0.16 -7.23
CA PHE A 55 -6.77 -1.23 -6.26
C PHE A 55 -5.49 -1.47 -5.48
N ILE A 56 -5.63 -1.84 -4.23
CA ILE A 56 -4.51 -2.35 -3.46
C ILE A 56 -4.69 -3.85 -3.24
N GLU A 57 -3.61 -4.60 -3.45
CA GLU A 57 -3.60 -6.05 -3.25
C GLU A 57 -2.63 -6.42 -2.15
N ASP A 58 -3.07 -7.29 -1.25
CA ASP A 58 -2.22 -7.89 -0.24
C ASP A 58 -1.48 -9.07 -0.89
N LEU A 59 -0.16 -9.04 -0.87
CA LEU A 59 0.67 -10.10 -1.44
C LEU A 59 0.97 -11.18 -0.40
N THR A 60 -0.08 -11.63 0.30
CA THR A 60 0.01 -12.62 1.40
C THR A 60 0.94 -12.14 2.52
N SER A 61 0.79 -10.88 2.90
CA SER A 61 1.58 -10.30 3.98
C SER A 61 1.23 -10.92 5.32
N TYR A 62 2.18 -10.87 6.26
CA TYR A 62 1.97 -11.41 7.60
C TYR A 62 1.02 -10.53 8.42
N ASN A 63 1.18 -9.22 8.35
CA ASN A 63 0.43 -8.28 9.19
C ASN A 63 -0.77 -7.63 8.51
N GLY A 64 -0.94 -7.84 7.21
CA GLY A 64 -2.09 -7.34 6.48
C GLY A 64 -2.00 -5.88 6.06
N ILE A 65 -3.10 -5.39 5.54
CA ILE A 65 -3.25 -4.03 5.03
C ILE A 65 -4.57 -3.48 5.53
N LYS A 66 -4.59 -2.21 5.94
CA LYS A 66 -5.81 -1.51 6.31
C LYS A 66 -6.02 -0.32 5.38
N VAL A 67 -7.27 -0.12 4.96
CA VAL A 67 -7.67 1.06 4.19
C VAL A 67 -8.66 1.83 5.04
N ASN A 68 -8.31 3.06 5.40
CA ASN A 68 -9.12 3.90 6.28
C ASN A 68 -9.49 3.21 7.60
N GLY A 69 -8.55 2.43 8.13
CA GLY A 69 -8.72 1.73 9.40
C GLY A 69 -9.35 0.35 9.30
N ASP A 70 -9.83 -0.05 8.12
CA ASP A 70 -10.47 -1.34 7.92
C ASP A 70 -9.51 -2.31 7.23
N ARG A 71 -9.33 -3.48 7.84
CA ARG A 71 -8.48 -4.51 7.25
C ARG A 71 -9.13 -5.07 5.99
N ILE A 72 -8.37 -5.15 4.91
CA ILE A 72 -8.86 -5.70 3.66
C ILE A 72 -8.58 -7.20 3.57
N ALA A 73 -9.35 -7.89 2.74
CA ALA A 73 -9.15 -9.30 2.43
C ALA A 73 -8.73 -9.41 0.97
N GLY A 74 -7.43 -9.66 0.75
CA GLY A 74 -6.88 -9.85 -0.58
C GLY A 74 -6.73 -8.56 -1.37
N ARG A 75 -7.82 -8.03 -1.90
CA ARG A 75 -7.81 -6.87 -2.79
C ARG A 75 -8.96 -5.94 -2.45
N ALA A 76 -8.71 -4.63 -2.53
CA ALA A 76 -9.74 -3.63 -2.29
C ALA A 76 -9.53 -2.40 -3.18
N PRO A 77 -10.61 -1.74 -3.60
CA PRO A 77 -10.48 -0.48 -4.31
C PRO A 77 -10.03 0.62 -3.35
N VAL A 78 -9.25 1.57 -3.88
CA VAL A 78 -8.83 2.74 -3.12
C VAL A 78 -9.14 3.99 -3.93
N ASN A 79 -9.52 5.05 -3.22
CA ASN A 79 -9.85 6.33 -3.82
C ASN A 79 -8.81 7.37 -3.43
N GLU A 80 -8.76 8.46 -4.17
CA GLU A 80 -7.85 9.55 -3.85
C GLU A 80 -8.09 10.02 -2.41
N GLY A 81 -7.02 10.19 -1.66
CA GLY A 81 -7.08 10.61 -0.27
C GLY A 81 -7.29 9.50 0.74
N ASP A 82 -7.52 8.27 0.29
CA ASP A 82 -7.62 7.13 1.21
C ASP A 82 -6.29 6.92 1.94
N ARG A 83 -6.38 6.51 3.19
CA ARG A 83 -5.22 6.14 3.99
C ARG A 83 -5.00 4.65 3.91
N VAL A 84 -3.81 4.26 3.47
CA VAL A 84 -3.42 2.86 3.38
C VAL A 84 -2.35 2.59 4.43
N GLN A 85 -2.65 1.70 5.36
CA GLN A 85 -1.73 1.29 6.41
C GLN A 85 -1.14 -0.06 6.05
N ILE A 86 0.18 -0.10 5.93
CA ILE A 86 0.93 -1.31 5.57
C ILE A 86 1.53 -1.89 6.84
N GLY A 87 1.09 -3.08 7.17
CA GLY A 87 1.48 -3.72 8.42
C GLY A 87 0.70 -3.13 9.59
N ASP A 88 1.13 -3.47 10.79
CA ASP A 88 0.38 -3.05 11.96
C ASP A 88 1.28 -2.50 13.06
#